data_22a370c3ec2e37ace29344bc1962f7ea
#
_entry.id   22a370c3ec2e37ace29344bc1962f7ea
#
_cell.length_a   1.000
_cell.length_b   1.000
_cell.length_c   1.000
_cell.angle_alpha   90.00
_cell.angle_beta   90.00
_cell.angle_gamma   90.00
#
_symmetry.space_group_name_H-M   'P 1'
#
loop_
_entity.id
_entity.type
_entity.pdbx_description
1 polymer ?
#
loop_
_entity_poly.entity_id
_entity_poly.type
_entity_poly.pdbx_seq_one_letter_code
_entity_poly.pdbx_strand_id
1 'polypeptide(L)'
;TLRQCVSITGGDVSINQCTIAQFYPFDGNRGAAFAMTGPLVNMLCQNTLITGYADDEMMITTHKVLTYRFADCIIRTPKITTADSVYFTRVVYEDTEDTTHCGRKHFARMDTHNLIYDFGLDSLSSAIGRANRLTALPHDRQGRRRDDHPDIGAYEYFKP
;
A
#
# COMPACT_ATOMS: atom_id res chain seq x y z
N THR A 1 15.23 11.18 10.12
CA THR A 1 14.30 10.14 10.58
C THR A 1 13.06 10.18 9.71
N LEU A 2 12.91 9.22 8.86
CA LEU A 2 11.67 9.05 8.09
C LEU A 2 10.60 8.53 9.05
N ARG A 3 9.70 9.40 9.45
CA ARG A 3 8.57 8.98 10.30
C ARG A 3 7.51 8.27 9.49
N GLN A 4 7.21 8.77 8.27
CA GLN A 4 6.24 8.19 7.34
C GLN A 4 6.88 8.01 5.97
N CYS A 5 6.39 7.03 5.17
CA CYS A 5 6.79 6.92 3.77
C CYS A 5 6.07 7.95 2.91
N VAL A 6 4.78 8.16 3.17
CA VAL A 6 3.94 9.18 2.54
C VAL A 6 3.23 9.98 3.62
N SER A 7 3.30 11.30 3.54
CA SER A 7 2.58 12.23 4.42
C SER A 7 1.84 13.27 3.59
N ILE A 8 0.52 13.32 3.73
CA ILE A 8 -0.37 14.21 3.00
C ILE A 8 -1.02 15.17 3.96
N THR A 9 -0.82 16.47 3.73
CA THR A 9 -1.33 17.53 4.60
C THR A 9 -2.38 18.43 3.93
N GLY A 10 -2.62 18.27 2.63
CA GLY A 10 -3.64 19.02 1.90
C GLY A 10 -3.51 18.88 0.38
N GLY A 11 -4.52 19.37 -0.35
CA GLY A 11 -4.56 19.45 -1.81
C GLY A 11 -5.35 18.31 -2.48
N ASP A 12 -5.30 18.29 -3.81
CA ASP A 12 -5.85 17.21 -4.63
C ASP A 12 -4.75 16.17 -4.88
N VAL A 13 -5.00 14.93 -4.49
CA VAL A 13 -3.99 13.87 -4.51
C VAL A 13 -4.53 12.64 -5.23
N SER A 14 -3.77 12.12 -6.17
CA SER A 14 -4.03 10.85 -6.83
C SER A 14 -2.84 9.92 -6.68
N ILE A 15 -3.09 8.72 -6.13
CA ILE A 15 -2.10 7.65 -5.97
C ILE A 15 -2.65 6.43 -6.71
N ASN A 16 -1.89 5.90 -7.65
CA ASN A 16 -2.29 4.68 -8.36
C ASN A 16 -1.10 3.75 -8.56
N GLN A 17 -1.31 2.48 -8.27
CA GLN A 17 -0.32 1.41 -8.43
C GLN A 17 1.04 1.72 -7.80
N CYS A 18 1.00 2.17 -6.56
CA CYS A 18 2.17 2.40 -5.74
C CYS A 18 2.40 1.27 -4.74
N THR A 19 3.65 1.09 -4.34
CA THR A 19 4.04 0.30 -3.18
C THR A 19 4.57 1.25 -2.11
N ILE A 20 3.86 1.35 -0.99
CA ILE A 20 4.19 2.20 0.16
C ILE A 20 4.50 1.25 1.31
N ALA A 21 5.79 1.08 1.61
CA ALA A 21 6.27 0.02 2.48
C ALA A 21 7.22 0.56 3.56
N GLN A 22 6.84 0.42 4.84
CA GLN A 22 7.61 0.91 5.99
C GLN A 22 8.36 -0.24 6.67
N PHE A 23 9.55 -0.52 6.21
CA PHE A 23 10.42 -1.57 6.77
C PHE A 23 11.75 -1.05 7.32
N TYR A 24 11.76 0.19 7.83
CA TYR A 24 12.95 0.74 8.46
C TYR A 24 13.22 0.05 9.80
N PRO A 25 14.34 -0.69 9.95
CA PRO A 25 14.53 -1.56 11.10
C PRO A 25 15.18 -0.88 12.32
N PHE A 26 15.75 0.33 12.14
CA PHE A 26 16.64 0.93 13.15
C PHE A 26 15.95 1.92 14.09
N ASP A 27 14.68 2.22 13.91
CA ASP A 27 13.95 3.14 14.77
C ASP A 27 12.58 2.55 15.14
N GLY A 28 12.41 2.23 16.40
CA GLY A 28 11.13 1.76 16.95
C GLY A 28 10.03 2.83 16.95
N ASN A 29 10.42 4.11 16.83
CA ASN A 29 9.48 5.24 16.72
C ASN A 29 9.18 5.62 15.26
N ARG A 30 9.45 4.72 14.31
CA ARG A 30 9.04 4.94 12.92
C ARG A 30 7.53 5.20 12.86
N GLY A 31 7.11 6.12 12.01
CA GLY A 31 5.70 6.38 11.76
C GLY A 31 5.08 5.33 10.84
N ALA A 32 3.77 5.39 10.68
CA ALA A 32 3.03 4.57 9.74
C ALA A 32 3.53 4.77 8.30
N ALA A 33 3.32 3.76 7.43
CA ALA A 33 3.68 3.87 6.01
C ALA A 33 2.95 5.04 5.34
N PHE A 34 1.68 5.22 5.66
CA PHE A 34 0.83 6.28 5.09
C PHE A 34 0.23 7.16 6.19
N ALA A 35 0.37 8.46 6.04
CA ALA A 35 -0.25 9.43 6.94
C ALA A 35 -1.02 10.50 6.15
N MET A 36 -2.20 10.83 6.65
CA MET A 36 -3.03 11.93 6.16
C MET A 36 -3.50 12.76 7.37
N THR A 37 -2.95 13.96 7.52
CA THR A 37 -3.07 14.72 8.78
C THR A 37 -3.59 16.14 8.62
N GLY A 38 -4.02 16.52 7.44
CA GLY A 38 -4.51 17.87 7.17
C GLY A 38 -5.86 17.91 6.47
N PRO A 39 -6.42 19.11 6.31
CA PRO A 39 -7.61 19.29 5.51
C PRO A 39 -7.28 18.99 4.04
N LEU A 40 -7.81 17.92 3.52
CA LEU A 40 -7.72 17.58 2.11
C LEU A 40 -8.94 18.12 1.36
N VAL A 41 -8.72 18.54 0.13
CA VAL A 41 -9.81 18.81 -0.79
C VAL A 41 -10.34 17.50 -1.35
N ASN A 42 -9.43 16.67 -1.88
CA ASN A 42 -9.79 15.38 -2.48
C ASN A 42 -8.59 14.42 -2.55
N MET A 43 -8.78 13.13 -2.28
CA MET A 43 -7.74 12.12 -2.44
C MET A 43 -8.31 10.80 -2.96
N LEU A 44 -7.69 10.28 -4.01
CA LEU A 44 -7.97 8.94 -4.54
C LEU A 44 -6.70 8.09 -4.53
N CYS A 45 -6.76 6.97 -3.81
CA CYS A 45 -5.70 5.95 -3.80
C CYS A 45 -6.25 4.65 -4.39
N GLN A 46 -5.61 4.14 -5.46
CA GLN A 46 -6.08 2.96 -6.18
C GLN A 46 -4.96 1.96 -6.40
N ASN A 47 -5.31 0.67 -6.46
CA ASN A 47 -4.41 -0.43 -6.82
C ASN A 47 -3.05 -0.37 -6.08
N THR A 48 -3.06 0.10 -4.85
CA THR A 48 -1.84 0.42 -4.09
C THR A 48 -1.67 -0.54 -2.92
N LEU A 49 -0.44 -0.99 -2.72
CA LEU A 49 -0.03 -1.80 -1.58
C LEU A 49 0.54 -0.90 -0.49
N ILE A 50 -0.08 -0.90 0.70
CA ILE A 50 0.38 -0.16 1.89
C ILE A 50 0.66 -1.17 2.98
N THR A 51 1.94 -1.34 3.34
CA THR A 51 2.38 -2.38 4.27
C THR A 51 3.61 -1.96 5.07
N GLY A 52 3.99 -2.74 6.06
CA GLY A 52 5.15 -2.45 6.90
C GLY A 52 5.33 -3.41 8.07
N TYR A 53 6.11 -2.97 9.06
CA TYR A 53 6.33 -3.72 10.28
C TYR A 53 5.24 -3.55 11.33
N ALA A 54 4.56 -2.39 11.36
CA ALA A 54 3.51 -2.14 12.34
C ALA A 54 2.23 -2.90 11.96
N ASP A 55 1.40 -3.21 12.94
CA ASP A 55 0.08 -3.81 12.71
C ASP A 55 -0.89 -2.79 12.12
N ASP A 56 -0.60 -1.52 12.30
CA ASP A 56 -1.32 -0.40 11.69
C ASP A 56 -0.35 0.53 10.96
N GLU A 57 -0.39 0.49 9.64
CA GLU A 57 0.44 1.31 8.75
C GLU A 57 -0.33 2.53 8.19
N MET A 58 -1.50 2.84 8.79
CA MET A 58 -2.33 3.97 8.39
C MET A 58 -2.49 4.95 9.55
N MET A 59 -2.27 6.23 9.29
CA MET A 59 -2.58 7.32 10.21
C MET A 59 -3.44 8.36 9.50
N ILE A 60 -4.73 8.34 9.78
CA ILE A 60 -5.69 9.30 9.23
C ILE A 60 -6.23 10.15 10.36
N THR A 61 -5.85 11.43 10.40
CA THR A 61 -6.35 12.40 11.37
C THR A 61 -7.19 13.43 10.64
N THR A 62 -8.50 13.33 10.80
CA THR A 62 -9.46 14.17 10.09
C THR A 62 -10.09 15.17 11.04
N HIS A 63 -10.00 16.45 10.71
CA HIS A 63 -10.64 17.52 11.50
C HIS A 63 -11.89 18.11 10.81
N LYS A 64 -12.19 17.77 9.57
CA LYS A 64 -13.36 18.26 8.82
C LYS A 64 -13.75 17.30 7.69
N VAL A 65 -14.80 17.61 6.97
CA VAL A 65 -15.28 16.80 5.84
C VAL A 65 -14.16 16.61 4.81
N LEU A 66 -13.63 15.41 4.77
CA LEU A 66 -12.64 15.01 3.79
C LEU A 66 -13.31 14.17 2.72
N THR A 67 -12.96 14.41 1.48
CA THR A 67 -13.28 13.51 0.38
C THR A 67 -12.05 12.69 0.09
N TYR A 68 -12.01 11.47 0.59
CA TYR A 68 -10.93 10.54 0.27
C TYR A 68 -11.48 9.16 -0.03
N ARG A 69 -10.75 8.39 -0.80
CA ARG A 69 -11.13 7.02 -1.14
C ARG A 69 -9.90 6.17 -1.37
N PHE A 70 -9.89 5.00 -0.75
CA PHE A 70 -9.02 3.88 -1.09
C PHE A 70 -9.85 2.86 -1.87
N ALA A 71 -9.40 2.48 -3.06
CA ALA A 71 -10.11 1.54 -3.92
C ALA A 71 -9.15 0.49 -4.48
N ASP A 72 -9.54 -0.79 -4.38
CA ASP A 72 -8.73 -1.89 -4.91
C ASP A 72 -7.30 -1.93 -4.35
N CYS A 73 -7.15 -1.66 -3.06
CA CYS A 73 -5.87 -1.61 -2.35
C CYS A 73 -5.68 -2.81 -1.44
N ILE A 74 -4.43 -3.13 -1.12
CA ILE A 74 -4.08 -3.97 0.03
C ILE A 74 -3.50 -3.05 1.10
N ILE A 75 -4.02 -3.12 2.32
CA ILE A 75 -3.65 -2.21 3.39
C ILE A 75 -3.42 -2.98 4.69
N ARG A 76 -2.25 -2.75 5.31
CA ARG A 76 -1.95 -3.24 6.65
C ARG A 76 -2.47 -2.26 7.69
N THR A 77 -3.68 -2.51 8.16
CA THR A 77 -4.38 -1.77 9.19
C THR A 77 -5.50 -2.65 9.75
N PRO A 78 -5.94 -2.46 11.01
CA PRO A 78 -7.12 -3.13 11.51
C PRO A 78 -8.33 -2.91 10.61
N LYS A 79 -9.14 -3.96 10.41
CA LYS A 79 -10.30 -3.89 9.55
C LYS A 79 -11.25 -2.77 9.98
N ILE A 80 -11.49 -1.84 9.08
CA ILE A 80 -12.39 -0.72 9.31
C ILE A 80 -13.83 -1.19 9.20
N THR A 81 -14.69 -0.73 10.10
CA THR A 81 -16.09 -1.11 10.19
C THR A 81 -16.94 -0.54 9.04
N THR A 82 -18.16 -1.00 8.92
CA THR A 82 -19.06 -0.67 7.81
C THR A 82 -19.32 0.82 7.58
N ALA A 83 -19.17 1.66 8.60
CA ALA A 83 -19.30 3.12 8.46
C ALA A 83 -18.26 3.72 7.48
N ASP A 84 -17.12 3.06 7.34
CA ASP A 84 -16.01 3.51 6.52
C ASP A 84 -15.99 2.88 5.12
N SER A 85 -16.97 2.05 4.79
CA SER A 85 -17.04 1.37 3.48
C SER A 85 -17.14 2.33 2.28
N VAL A 86 -17.58 3.56 2.49
CA VAL A 86 -17.59 4.61 1.48
C VAL A 86 -16.17 5.05 1.12
N TYR A 87 -15.29 5.09 2.12
CA TYR A 87 -13.91 5.52 1.97
C TYR A 87 -12.97 4.38 1.58
N PHE A 88 -13.35 3.14 1.88
CA PHE A 88 -12.55 1.93 1.62
C PHE A 88 -13.35 0.95 0.76
N THR A 89 -13.17 1.02 -0.54
CA THR A 89 -13.92 0.22 -1.51
C THR A 89 -13.07 -0.91 -2.05
N ARG A 90 -13.51 -2.16 -1.88
CA ARG A 90 -12.79 -3.36 -2.30
C ARG A 90 -11.34 -3.40 -1.80
N VAL A 91 -11.14 -2.98 -0.55
CA VAL A 91 -9.85 -3.05 0.12
C VAL A 91 -9.68 -4.42 0.76
N VAL A 92 -8.52 -5.00 0.57
CA VAL A 92 -8.06 -6.19 1.28
C VAL A 92 -7.22 -5.74 2.46
N TYR A 93 -7.64 -6.10 3.66
CA TYR A 93 -6.86 -5.83 4.87
C TYR A 93 -5.89 -6.99 5.09
N GLU A 94 -4.61 -6.67 5.32
CA GLU A 94 -3.64 -7.71 5.66
C GLU A 94 -3.99 -8.37 7.00
N ASP A 95 -3.93 -9.68 7.03
CA ASP A 95 -3.94 -10.44 8.27
C ASP A 95 -2.54 -10.35 8.90
N THR A 96 -2.43 -9.74 10.07
CA THR A 96 -1.16 -9.56 10.78
C THR A 96 -0.57 -10.89 11.26
N GLU A 97 -1.41 -11.91 11.41
CA GLU A 97 -0.99 -13.26 11.78
C GLU A 97 -0.51 -14.08 10.56
N ASP A 98 -0.83 -13.66 9.34
CA ASP A 98 -0.33 -14.31 8.12
C ASP A 98 1.15 -13.93 7.85
N THR A 99 2.03 -14.82 8.26
CA THR A 99 3.47 -14.67 8.05
C THR A 99 3.96 -15.18 6.69
N THR A 100 3.06 -15.63 5.82
CA THR A 100 3.40 -16.27 4.54
C THR A 100 3.13 -15.37 3.34
N HIS A 101 2.03 -14.60 3.35
CA HIS A 101 1.55 -13.87 2.17
C HIS A 101 1.50 -12.35 2.36
N CYS A 102 1.76 -11.87 3.59
CA CYS A 102 1.60 -10.48 4.00
C CYS A 102 2.92 -9.85 4.50
N GLY A 103 2.89 -8.54 4.68
CA GLY A 103 4.03 -7.78 5.17
C GLY A 103 5.24 -7.91 4.24
N ARG A 104 6.41 -8.18 4.82
CA ARG A 104 7.65 -8.36 4.02
C ARG A 104 7.61 -9.53 3.03
N LYS A 105 6.67 -10.46 3.19
CA LYS A 105 6.49 -11.62 2.31
C LYS A 105 5.83 -11.28 0.98
N HIS A 106 5.33 -10.08 0.81
CA HIS A 106 4.98 -9.59 -0.51
C HIS A 106 6.17 -9.49 -1.47
N PHE A 107 7.40 -9.40 -0.95
CA PHE A 107 8.56 -8.94 -1.71
C PHE A 107 9.58 -10.03 -1.95
N ALA A 108 10.18 -10.01 -3.13
CA ALA A 108 11.15 -10.99 -3.59
C ALA A 108 12.37 -11.08 -2.66
N ARG A 109 12.83 -9.95 -2.10
CA ARG A 109 13.93 -9.93 -1.16
C ARG A 109 13.87 -8.78 -0.16
N MET A 110 13.86 -9.13 1.11
CA MET A 110 13.88 -8.19 2.23
C MET A 110 14.96 -8.58 3.22
N ASP A 111 16.19 -8.14 2.97
CA ASP A 111 17.36 -8.36 3.83
C ASP A 111 17.68 -7.07 4.61
N THR A 112 17.05 -6.94 5.76
CA THR A 112 17.18 -5.74 6.60
C THR A 112 18.53 -5.62 7.28
N HIS A 113 19.28 -6.71 7.41
CA HIS A 113 20.63 -6.70 7.99
C HIS A 113 21.64 -6.07 7.03
N ASN A 114 21.57 -6.45 5.76
CA ASN A 114 22.45 -5.93 4.71
C ASN A 114 21.85 -4.74 3.95
N LEU A 115 20.67 -4.24 4.36
CA LEU A 115 19.94 -3.14 3.74
C LEU A 115 19.64 -3.38 2.24
N ILE A 116 19.38 -4.62 1.88
CA ILE A 116 19.00 -4.99 0.51
C ILE A 116 17.49 -5.16 0.44
N TYR A 117 16.86 -4.33 -0.37
CA TYR A 117 15.41 -4.32 -0.54
C TYR A 117 15.06 -4.47 -2.02
N ASP A 118 14.45 -5.59 -2.37
CA ASP A 118 13.82 -5.80 -3.68
C ASP A 118 12.31 -5.84 -3.47
N PHE A 119 11.65 -4.77 -3.86
CA PHE A 119 10.20 -4.62 -3.76
C PHE A 119 9.43 -5.21 -4.94
N GLY A 120 10.08 -5.96 -5.83
CA GLY A 120 9.40 -6.85 -6.76
C GLY A 120 8.56 -7.87 -5.98
N LEU A 121 7.43 -8.31 -6.56
CA LEU A 121 6.55 -9.23 -5.86
C LEU A 121 7.16 -10.64 -5.80
N ASP A 122 7.03 -11.28 -4.63
CA ASP A 122 7.27 -12.72 -4.47
C ASP A 122 6.11 -13.53 -5.05
N SER A 123 6.37 -14.75 -5.45
CA SER A 123 5.39 -15.68 -6.03
C SER A 123 4.18 -16.01 -5.13
N LEU A 124 4.34 -15.81 -3.83
CA LEU A 124 3.30 -16.03 -2.82
C LEU A 124 2.57 -14.75 -2.43
N SER A 125 2.93 -13.62 -3.02
CA SER A 125 2.30 -12.34 -2.68
C SER A 125 0.80 -12.34 -2.94
N SER A 126 0.04 -11.93 -1.94
CA SER A 126 -1.40 -11.75 -2.08
C SER A 126 -1.78 -10.58 -2.99
N ALA A 127 -0.81 -9.78 -3.46
CA ALA A 127 -1.04 -8.66 -4.39
C ALA A 127 -1.21 -9.11 -5.85
N ILE A 128 -0.79 -10.34 -6.19
CA ILE A 128 -0.78 -10.84 -7.57
C ILE A 128 -2.21 -10.98 -8.10
N GLY A 129 -2.45 -10.41 -9.29
CA GLY A 129 -3.71 -10.52 -10.04
C GLY A 129 -4.90 -9.81 -9.39
N ARG A 130 -4.69 -8.87 -8.47
CA ARG A 130 -5.78 -8.26 -7.69
C ARG A 130 -6.06 -6.79 -7.95
N ALA A 131 -5.28 -6.14 -8.81
CA ALA A 131 -5.58 -4.78 -9.19
C ALA A 131 -6.83 -4.71 -10.09
N ASN A 132 -7.51 -3.59 -10.03
CA ASN A 132 -8.64 -3.34 -10.91
C ASN A 132 -8.13 -3.01 -12.32
N ARG A 133 -8.37 -3.91 -13.26
CA ARG A 133 -7.94 -3.78 -14.66
C ARG A 133 -8.39 -2.49 -15.32
N LEU A 134 -9.57 -1.97 -14.96
CA LEU A 134 -10.12 -0.76 -15.57
C LEU A 134 -9.38 0.52 -15.15
N THR A 135 -8.71 0.49 -14.01
CA THR A 135 -7.97 1.63 -13.45
C THR A 135 -6.47 1.39 -13.37
N ALA A 136 -6.02 0.18 -13.72
CA ALA A 136 -4.62 -0.18 -13.72
C ALA A 136 -3.83 0.58 -14.80
N LEU A 137 -2.61 0.95 -14.47
CA LEU A 137 -1.66 1.53 -15.42
C LEU A 137 -1.15 0.43 -16.37
N PRO A 138 -0.87 0.75 -17.65
CA PRO A 138 -0.49 -0.27 -18.63
C PRO A 138 0.90 -0.89 -18.39
N HIS A 139 1.77 -0.21 -17.64
CA HIS A 139 3.14 -0.66 -17.36
C HIS A 139 3.44 -0.55 -15.86
N ASP A 140 4.30 -1.43 -15.39
CA ASP A 140 4.84 -1.39 -14.06
C ASP A 140 5.98 -0.36 -13.92
N ARG A 141 6.54 -0.23 -12.70
CA ARG A 141 7.63 0.71 -12.43
C ARG A 141 8.91 0.42 -13.25
N GLN A 142 9.10 -0.80 -13.72
CA GLN A 142 10.24 -1.18 -14.55
C GLN A 142 9.97 -1.03 -16.07
N GLY A 143 8.78 -0.52 -16.44
CA GLY A 143 8.37 -0.37 -17.83
C GLY A 143 7.85 -1.64 -18.47
N ARG A 144 7.67 -2.74 -17.71
CA ARG A 144 7.11 -3.99 -18.21
C ARG A 144 5.60 -3.86 -18.33
N ARG A 145 5.06 -4.37 -19.42
CA ARG A 145 3.62 -4.35 -19.65
C ARG A 145 2.92 -5.26 -18.64
N ARG A 146 1.88 -4.74 -17.99
CA ARG A 146 1.01 -5.54 -17.13
C ARG A 146 0.13 -6.47 -17.96
N ASP A 147 -0.17 -7.62 -17.40
CA ASP A 147 -1.04 -8.60 -18.03
C ASP A 147 -2.55 -8.28 -17.84
N ASP A 148 -3.42 -9.22 -18.21
CA ASP A 148 -4.87 -9.04 -18.12
C ASP A 148 -5.41 -9.14 -16.69
N HIS A 149 -4.58 -9.55 -15.73
CA HIS A 149 -4.86 -9.63 -14.30
C HIS A 149 -3.78 -8.86 -13.53
N PRO A 150 -3.77 -7.52 -13.66
CA PRO A 150 -2.67 -6.71 -13.13
C PRO A 150 -2.55 -6.84 -11.61
N ASP A 151 -1.33 -6.68 -11.14
CA ASP A 151 -1.02 -6.78 -9.72
C ASP A 151 -1.23 -5.46 -8.98
N ILE A 152 -1.59 -5.54 -7.70
CA ILE A 152 -1.60 -4.38 -6.82
C ILE A 152 -0.16 -3.98 -6.49
N GLY A 153 0.14 -2.67 -6.58
CA GLY A 153 1.45 -2.12 -6.29
C GLY A 153 2.25 -1.69 -7.51
N ALA A 154 3.49 -1.28 -7.26
CA ALA A 154 4.35 -0.65 -8.26
C ALA A 154 4.94 -1.64 -9.28
N TYR A 155 4.97 -2.93 -8.95
CA TYR A 155 5.59 -3.97 -9.77
C TYR A 155 4.58 -5.02 -10.20
N GLU A 156 4.79 -5.57 -11.39
CA GLU A 156 4.09 -6.74 -11.90
C GLU A 156 4.95 -7.99 -11.62
N TYR A 157 4.32 -9.05 -11.13
CA TYR A 157 4.98 -10.33 -10.97
C TYR A 157 5.08 -11.05 -12.32
N PHE A 158 6.27 -11.50 -12.64
CA PHE A 158 6.51 -12.36 -13.79
C PHE A 158 7.10 -13.67 -13.29
N LYS A 159 6.43 -14.76 -13.64
CA LYS A 159 6.96 -16.07 -13.35
C LYS A 159 8.31 -16.24 -14.07
N PRO A 160 9.41 -16.58 -13.35
CA PRO A 160 10.70 -16.85 -13.98
C PRO A 160 10.66 -18.04 -14.92
#